data_8739c4565ee5ed1960b163c07f86fecd
#
_entry.id   8739c4565ee5ed1960b163c07f86fecd
#
_cell.length_a   1.000
_cell.length_b   1.000
_cell.length_c   1.000
_cell.angle_alpha   90.00
_cell.angle_beta   90.00
_cell.angle_gamma   90.00
#
_symmetry.space_group_name_H-M   'P 1'
#
loop_
_entity.id
_entity.type
_entity.pdbx_description
1 polymer ?
#
loop_
_entity_poly.entity_id
_entity_poly.type
_entity_poly.pdbx_seq_one_letter_code
_entity_poly.pdbx_strand_id
1 'polypeptide(L)'
;RSHGIAFIGNNGTLIVDRGGWEVLPEIESEQGVKKSKVEPVERRSAKPGETGLAQHTSNFVNAIRENEKLNCDINVGSLAAINAHMGNIALKTKSSLVWNAEAENFVGNDAANDSMTPEYRSPWNAPS
;
A
#
# COMPACT_ATOMS: atom_id res chain seq x y z
N ARG A 1 12.35 -10.52 -8.00
CA ARG A 1 11.88 -10.41 -6.60
C ARG A 1 10.59 -11.16 -6.44
N SER A 2 10.38 -11.79 -5.28
CA SER A 2 9.17 -12.59 -5.03
C SER A 2 7.98 -11.77 -4.52
N HIS A 3 8.22 -10.54 -4.02
CA HIS A 3 7.20 -9.64 -3.46
C HIS A 3 7.73 -8.20 -3.43
N GLY A 4 6.81 -7.24 -3.32
CA GLY A 4 7.11 -5.81 -3.26
C GLY A 4 6.13 -4.99 -4.08
N ILE A 5 6.33 -3.68 -4.05
CA ILE A 5 5.55 -2.70 -4.81
C ILE A 5 6.52 -1.91 -5.69
N ALA A 6 6.13 -1.68 -6.94
CA ALA A 6 6.81 -0.78 -7.85
C ALA A 6 5.91 0.42 -8.16
N PHE A 7 6.44 1.62 -7.89
CA PHE A 7 5.80 2.87 -8.28
C PHE A 7 6.48 3.39 -9.53
N ILE A 8 5.81 3.22 -10.67
CA ILE A 8 6.34 3.56 -11.99
C ILE A 8 5.94 4.99 -12.34
N GLY A 9 6.91 5.86 -12.49
CA GLY A 9 6.73 7.26 -12.86
C GLY A 9 7.46 7.62 -14.14
N ASN A 10 7.20 8.82 -14.68
CA ASN A 10 7.80 9.30 -15.93
C ASN A 10 9.31 9.53 -15.85
N ASN A 11 9.85 9.70 -14.66
CA ASN A 11 11.27 10.01 -14.45
C ASN A 11 12.05 8.82 -13.87
N GLY A 12 11.36 7.81 -13.36
CA GLY A 12 11.99 6.63 -12.75
C GLY A 12 10.98 5.74 -12.03
N THR A 13 11.47 4.63 -11.53
CA THR A 13 10.68 3.64 -10.80
C THR A 13 11.22 3.49 -9.39
N LEU A 14 10.38 3.71 -8.37
CA LEU A 14 10.66 3.37 -6.99
C LEU A 14 10.21 1.94 -6.72
N ILE A 15 11.12 1.09 -6.27
CA ILE A 15 10.83 -0.28 -5.87
C ILE A 15 11.00 -0.40 -4.36
N VAL A 16 9.98 -0.92 -3.69
CA VAL A 16 9.95 -1.09 -2.23
C VAL A 16 9.54 -2.52 -1.88
N ASP A 17 10.26 -3.14 -0.99
CA ASP A 17 9.88 -4.41 -0.36
C ASP A 17 10.29 -4.42 1.12
N ARG A 18 10.02 -5.51 1.84
CA ARG A 18 10.39 -5.63 3.26
C ARG A 18 11.89 -5.57 3.52
N GLY A 19 12.71 -5.90 2.53
CA GLY A 19 14.16 -5.91 2.65
C GLY A 19 14.81 -4.59 2.28
N GLY A 20 14.05 -3.59 1.80
CA GLY A 20 14.58 -2.28 1.44
C GLY A 20 13.91 -1.64 0.24
N TRP A 21 14.55 -0.62 -0.30
CA TRP A 21 14.03 0.14 -1.44
C TRP A 21 15.17 0.65 -2.34
N GLU A 22 14.83 0.98 -3.58
CA GLU A 22 15.74 1.56 -4.57
C GLU A 22 15.00 2.43 -5.56
N VAL A 23 15.72 3.32 -6.23
CA VAL A 23 15.19 4.14 -7.34
C VAL A 23 15.95 3.83 -8.60
N LEU A 24 15.23 3.35 -9.62
CA LEU A 24 15.72 3.11 -10.97
C LEU A 24 15.32 4.30 -11.83
N PRO A 25 16.28 5.12 -12.33
CA PRO A 25 15.93 6.26 -13.17
C PRO A 25 15.53 5.83 -14.58
N GLU A 26 14.63 6.57 -15.20
CA GLU A 26 14.49 6.58 -16.64
C GLU A 26 15.68 7.30 -17.28
N ILE A 27 16.13 6.80 -18.43
CA ILE A 27 17.25 7.35 -19.17
C ILE A 27 16.71 8.14 -20.36
N GLU A 28 17.06 9.39 -20.41
CA GLU A 28 16.83 10.25 -21.58
C GLU A 28 18.10 10.35 -22.43
N SER A 29 17.94 10.32 -23.75
CA SER A 29 19.05 10.53 -24.67
C SER A 29 18.85 11.87 -25.39
N GLU A 30 19.70 12.83 -25.08
CA GLU A 30 19.71 14.14 -25.74
C GLU A 30 21.05 14.29 -26.49
N GLN A 31 20.99 14.50 -27.80
CA GLN A 31 22.16 14.66 -28.69
C GLN A 31 23.21 13.53 -28.53
N GLY A 32 22.74 12.28 -28.28
CA GLY A 32 23.61 11.13 -28.10
C GLY A 32 24.20 10.97 -26.69
N VAL A 33 23.93 11.90 -25.79
CA VAL A 33 24.33 11.81 -24.38
C VAL A 33 23.18 11.21 -23.54
N LYS A 34 23.46 10.13 -22.84
CA LYS A 34 22.52 9.51 -21.93
C LYS A 34 22.55 10.23 -20.57
N LYS A 35 21.39 10.69 -20.11
CA LYS A 35 21.20 11.36 -18.84
C LYS A 35 20.08 10.71 -18.06
N SER A 36 20.29 10.47 -16.77
CA SER A 36 19.23 10.02 -15.86
C SER A 36 18.28 11.17 -15.56
N LYS A 37 16.96 10.91 -15.64
CA LYS A 37 15.94 11.91 -15.32
C LYS A 37 15.81 12.20 -13.82
N VAL A 38 16.21 11.26 -12.97
CA VAL A 38 16.36 11.42 -11.52
C VAL A 38 17.67 10.79 -11.08
N GLU A 39 18.16 11.16 -9.94
CA GLU A 39 19.34 10.53 -9.36
C GLU A 39 19.02 9.08 -8.97
N PRO A 40 19.82 8.09 -9.44
CA PRO A 40 19.64 6.71 -9.04
C PRO A 40 19.91 6.57 -7.54
N VAL A 41 19.10 5.77 -6.88
CA VAL A 41 19.37 5.37 -5.50
C VAL A 41 19.58 3.88 -5.50
N GLU A 42 20.83 3.48 -5.22
CA GLU A 42 21.15 2.07 -5.02
C GLU A 42 20.32 1.49 -3.87
N ARG A 43 20.11 0.17 -3.93
CA ARG A 43 19.28 -0.50 -2.93
C ARG A 43 19.72 -0.20 -1.51
N ARG A 44 18.88 0.49 -0.77
CA ARG A 44 18.98 0.68 0.67
C ARG A 44 18.33 -0.50 1.35
N SER A 45 19.15 -1.45 1.78
CA SER A 45 18.67 -2.63 2.50
C SER A 45 18.38 -2.31 3.96
N ALA A 46 17.31 -2.93 4.50
CA ALA A 46 17.10 -2.98 5.94
C ALA A 46 18.27 -3.75 6.59
N LYS A 47 18.66 -3.35 7.78
CA LYS A 47 19.69 -4.06 8.53
C LYS A 47 19.19 -5.45 8.93
N PRO A 48 20.08 -6.45 9.05
CA PRO A 48 19.71 -7.77 9.55
C PRO A 48 18.97 -7.64 10.91
N GLY A 49 17.80 -8.24 11.02
CA GLY A 49 16.94 -8.16 12.21
C GLY A 49 16.02 -6.92 12.28
N GLU A 50 16.21 -5.91 11.45
CA GLU A 50 15.31 -4.74 11.36
C GLU A 50 14.16 -4.99 10.38
N THR A 51 13.29 -5.93 10.71
CA THR A 51 12.09 -6.21 9.90
C THR A 51 10.94 -5.23 10.18
N GLY A 52 11.14 -4.30 11.09
CA GLY A 52 10.10 -3.36 11.57
C GLY A 52 9.12 -4.00 12.56
N LEU A 53 9.03 -5.32 12.65
CA LEU A 53 8.05 -6.00 13.52
C LEU A 53 8.30 -5.71 15.01
N ALA A 54 9.54 -5.82 15.47
CA ALA A 54 9.88 -5.55 16.88
C ALA A 54 9.58 -4.10 17.24
N GLN A 55 9.95 -3.15 16.39
CA GLN A 55 9.69 -1.73 16.57
C GLN A 55 8.19 -1.44 16.59
N HIS A 56 7.42 -2.06 15.69
CA HIS A 56 5.97 -1.91 15.64
C HIS A 56 5.30 -2.47 16.89
N THR A 57 5.71 -3.66 17.34
CA THR A 57 5.20 -4.27 18.57
C THR A 57 5.55 -3.44 19.80
N SER A 58 6.78 -2.93 19.90
CA SER A 58 7.19 -2.06 21.00
C SER A 58 6.37 -0.77 21.03
N ASN A 59 6.19 -0.11 19.87
CA ASN A 59 5.37 1.09 19.76
C ASN A 59 3.91 0.84 20.18
N PHE A 60 3.33 -0.31 19.82
CA PHE A 60 1.97 -0.68 20.25
C PHE A 60 1.89 -0.84 21.77
N VAL A 61 2.86 -1.54 22.38
CA VAL A 61 2.90 -1.74 23.86
C VAL A 61 3.12 -0.41 24.58
N ASN A 62 4.01 0.43 24.08
CA ASN A 62 4.30 1.74 24.67
C ASN A 62 3.11 2.69 24.53
N ALA A 63 2.37 2.64 23.41
CA ALA A 63 1.14 3.41 23.26
C ALA A 63 0.11 3.07 24.33
N ILE A 64 0.01 1.78 24.73
CA ILE A 64 -0.89 1.35 25.79
C ILE A 64 -0.39 1.79 27.19
N ARG A 65 0.91 1.67 27.44
CA ARG A 65 1.50 1.88 28.77
C ARG A 65 1.89 3.32 29.05
N GLU A 66 2.38 4.02 28.05
CA GLU A 66 3.07 5.30 28.16
C GLU A 66 2.43 6.41 27.34
N ASN A 67 1.31 6.13 26.69
CA ASN A 67 0.61 7.07 25.81
C ASN A 67 1.47 7.53 24.61
N GLU A 68 2.41 6.70 24.15
CA GLU A 68 3.20 6.98 22.97
C GLU A 68 2.29 7.04 21.73
N LYS A 69 2.59 7.95 20.80
CA LYS A 69 1.85 8.04 19.53
C LYS A 69 2.08 6.77 18.69
N LEU A 70 1.02 6.17 18.21
CA LEU A 70 1.10 5.05 17.27
C LEU A 70 1.69 5.49 15.92
N ASN A 71 2.66 4.72 15.42
CA ASN A 71 3.24 4.92 14.09
C ASN A 71 2.27 4.54 12.97
N CYS A 72 1.36 3.60 13.26
CA CYS A 72 0.30 3.18 12.36
C CYS A 72 -0.98 3.06 13.20
N ASP A 73 -1.71 4.16 13.31
CA ASP A 73 -3.03 4.16 13.94
C ASP A 73 -4.08 3.48 13.06
N ILE A 74 -5.30 3.35 13.60
CA ILE A 74 -6.38 2.66 12.88
C ILE A 74 -6.72 3.34 11.55
N ASN A 75 -6.60 4.66 11.43
CA ASN A 75 -6.92 5.36 10.19
C ASN A 75 -5.89 5.04 9.10
N VAL A 76 -4.61 5.06 9.45
CA VAL A 76 -3.52 4.68 8.53
C VAL A 76 -3.66 3.22 8.11
N GLY A 77 -3.93 2.33 9.06
CA GLY A 77 -4.14 0.91 8.80
C GLY A 77 -5.37 0.66 7.92
N SER A 78 -6.47 1.35 8.18
CA SER A 78 -7.71 1.28 7.39
C SER A 78 -7.48 1.72 5.94
N LEU A 79 -6.85 2.88 5.73
CA LEU A 79 -6.53 3.36 4.38
C LEU A 79 -5.67 2.37 3.58
N ALA A 80 -4.68 1.76 4.22
CA ALA A 80 -3.85 0.74 3.58
C ALA A 80 -4.67 -0.50 3.19
N ALA A 81 -5.57 -0.95 4.07
CA ALA A 81 -6.46 -2.08 3.81
C ALA A 81 -7.47 -1.77 2.68
N ILE A 82 -8.09 -0.61 2.70
CA ILE A 82 -9.04 -0.15 1.66
C ILE A 82 -8.38 -0.21 0.28
N ASN A 83 -7.17 0.32 0.12
CA ASN A 83 -6.45 0.28 -1.16
C ASN A 83 -6.24 -1.16 -1.66
N ALA A 84 -5.87 -2.08 -0.79
CA ALA A 84 -5.69 -3.49 -1.15
C ALA A 84 -7.02 -4.15 -1.53
N HIS A 85 -8.09 -3.87 -0.79
CA HIS A 85 -9.44 -4.38 -1.08
C HIS A 85 -9.99 -3.82 -2.39
N MET A 86 -9.80 -2.53 -2.70
CA MET A 86 -10.19 -1.94 -3.99
C MET A 86 -9.56 -2.69 -5.17
N GLY A 87 -8.28 -3.03 -5.08
CA GLY A 87 -7.60 -3.84 -6.09
C GLY A 87 -8.22 -5.23 -6.26
N ASN A 88 -8.54 -5.91 -5.15
CA ASN A 88 -9.19 -7.22 -5.17
C ASN A 88 -10.60 -7.16 -5.75
N ILE A 89 -11.38 -6.12 -5.41
CA ILE A 89 -12.74 -5.93 -5.94
C ILE A 89 -12.70 -5.63 -7.44
N ALA A 90 -11.78 -4.76 -7.89
CA ALA A 90 -11.60 -4.47 -9.31
C ALA A 90 -11.25 -5.74 -10.11
N LEU A 91 -10.38 -6.59 -9.56
CA LEU A 91 -10.04 -7.87 -10.16
C LEU A 91 -11.24 -8.83 -10.21
N LYS A 92 -12.02 -8.92 -9.12
CA LYS A 92 -13.19 -9.79 -9.00
C LYS A 92 -14.32 -9.37 -9.96
N THR A 93 -14.59 -8.06 -10.02
CA THR A 93 -15.64 -7.48 -10.89
C THR A 93 -15.18 -7.27 -12.34
N LYS A 94 -13.88 -7.40 -12.61
CA LYS A 94 -13.25 -7.14 -13.92
C LYS A 94 -13.62 -5.77 -14.50
N SER A 95 -13.74 -4.78 -13.65
CA SER A 95 -14.14 -3.42 -14.04
C SER A 95 -13.19 -2.35 -13.51
N SER A 96 -13.15 -1.22 -14.21
CA SER A 96 -12.55 -0.01 -13.69
C SER A 96 -13.48 0.59 -12.65
N LEU A 97 -12.95 0.90 -11.47
CA LEU A 97 -13.73 1.37 -10.32
C LEU A 97 -13.38 2.83 -10.00
N VAL A 98 -14.40 3.60 -9.64
CA VAL A 98 -14.25 4.96 -9.11
C VAL A 98 -14.68 4.95 -7.65
N TRP A 99 -13.73 5.25 -6.75
CA TRP A 99 -13.98 5.30 -5.32
C TRP A 99 -14.41 6.69 -4.85
N ASN A 100 -15.50 6.76 -4.12
CA ASN A 100 -15.90 7.96 -3.38
C ASN A 100 -15.46 7.82 -1.93
N ALA A 101 -14.44 8.55 -1.53
CA ALA A 101 -13.87 8.45 -0.19
C ALA A 101 -14.78 9.05 0.91
N GLU A 102 -15.68 9.98 0.56
CA GLU A 102 -16.61 10.59 1.51
C GLU A 102 -17.81 9.67 1.80
N ALA A 103 -18.33 9.04 0.75
CA ALA A 103 -19.45 8.10 0.85
C ALA A 103 -18.99 6.65 1.12
N GLU A 104 -17.67 6.41 1.12
CA GLU A 104 -17.05 5.10 1.28
C GLU A 104 -17.67 4.01 0.39
N ASN A 105 -17.87 4.34 -0.90
CA ASN A 105 -18.48 3.43 -1.87
C ASN A 105 -17.88 3.58 -3.27
N PHE A 106 -18.20 2.62 -4.15
CA PHE A 106 -17.89 2.69 -5.56
C PHE A 106 -19.01 3.38 -6.33
N VAL A 107 -18.65 4.44 -7.07
CA VAL A 107 -19.62 5.23 -7.85
C VAL A 107 -20.16 4.40 -9.01
N GLY A 108 -21.48 4.21 -9.05
CA GLY A 108 -22.16 3.57 -10.18
C GLY A 108 -21.80 2.11 -10.44
N ASN A 109 -21.36 1.38 -9.41
CA ASN A 109 -21.03 -0.04 -9.56
C ASN A 109 -21.56 -0.88 -8.37
N ASP A 110 -22.80 -1.36 -8.49
CA ASP A 110 -23.48 -2.12 -7.43
C ASP A 110 -22.74 -3.43 -7.13
N ALA A 111 -22.25 -4.14 -8.12
CA ALA A 111 -21.51 -5.40 -7.93
C ALA A 111 -20.21 -5.19 -7.15
N ALA A 112 -19.56 -4.04 -7.30
CA ALA A 112 -18.40 -3.69 -6.50
C ALA A 112 -18.81 -3.36 -5.05
N ASN A 113 -19.90 -2.63 -4.86
CA ASN A 113 -20.43 -2.30 -3.53
C ASN A 113 -20.89 -3.56 -2.78
N ASP A 114 -21.58 -4.47 -3.42
CA ASP A 114 -21.96 -5.78 -2.84
C ASP A 114 -20.74 -6.61 -2.41
N SER A 115 -19.61 -6.41 -3.08
CA SER A 115 -18.36 -7.12 -2.78
C SER A 115 -17.59 -6.53 -1.58
N MET A 116 -18.01 -5.38 -1.04
CA MET A 116 -17.34 -4.74 0.10
C MET A 116 -17.64 -5.45 1.42
N THR A 117 -18.81 -6.07 1.53
CA THR A 117 -19.21 -6.78 2.74
C THR A 117 -19.18 -8.29 2.48
N PRO A 118 -18.48 -9.07 3.32
CA PRO A 118 -18.48 -10.52 3.19
C PRO A 118 -19.83 -11.10 3.61
N GLU A 119 -20.24 -12.17 2.95
CA GLU A 119 -21.37 -12.96 3.40
C GLU A 119 -20.98 -13.75 4.66
N TYR A 120 -21.65 -13.47 5.77
CA TYR A 120 -21.35 -14.12 7.04
C TYR A 120 -22.06 -15.46 7.15
N ARG A 121 -21.33 -16.44 7.67
CA ARG A 121 -21.87 -17.78 7.94
C ARG A 121 -22.87 -17.71 9.10
N SER A 122 -24.08 -18.26 8.91
CA SER A 122 -25.06 -18.41 9.99
C SER A 122 -24.45 -19.15 11.21
N PRO A 123 -24.73 -18.69 12.45
CA PRO A 123 -25.65 -17.63 12.89
C PRO A 123 -24.99 -16.25 13.01
N TRP A 124 -23.79 -16.05 12.47
CA TRP A 124 -23.02 -14.80 12.62
C TRP A 124 -23.50 -13.75 11.64
N ASN A 125 -23.58 -12.52 12.11
CA ASN A 125 -23.91 -11.33 11.30
C ASN A 125 -22.73 -10.35 11.30
N ALA A 126 -22.68 -9.46 10.32
CA ALA A 126 -21.76 -8.33 10.34
C ALA A 126 -21.98 -7.51 11.61
N PRO A 127 -20.92 -6.98 12.25
CA PRO A 127 -21.08 -6.00 13.32
C PRO A 127 -21.84 -4.80 12.79
N SER A 128 -22.85 -4.34 13.53
CA SER A 128 -23.60 -3.11 13.24
C SER A 128 -22.82 -1.88 13.68
#